data_11e250ccbecc96d832ea47f999630f21
#
_entry.id   11e250ccbecc96d832ea47f999630f21
#
_cell.length_a   1.000
_cell.length_b   1.000
_cell.length_c   1.000
_cell.angle_alpha   90.00
_cell.angle_beta   90.00
_cell.angle_gamma   90.00
#
_symmetry.space_group_name_H-M   'P 1'
#
loop_
_entity.id
_entity.type
_entity.pdbx_description
1 polymer ?
#
loop_
_entity_poly.entity_id
_entity_poly.type
_entity_poly.pdbx_seq_one_letter_code
_entity_poly.pdbx_strand_id
1 'polypeptide(L)'
;MPTGPEQDCTFNVDVQRSAYDHFLNALPVNGYWTPLAKQSWKYSQQQQRLQTGRPLKRKWFTAANYLRCFASIIMGGLVEARDNAELFAGTTRGTFHRTGAEEFCGISINVYEQLMRFLHLVDNKHKKPIHSDQFDKCFVVRPLIKRLQDCFIRWCNPGKNNAMDEGGIPSRSRWMRTFNPSKPNKYFMEILMACDSVTRFCWSLLLRH
;
A
#
# COMPACT_ATOMS: atom_id res chain seq x y z
N MET A 1 -21.84 -30.99 24.66
CA MET A 1 -21.22 -29.74 25.17
C MET A 1 -22.05 -28.60 24.62
N PRO A 2 -22.54 -27.65 25.46
CA PRO A 2 -23.30 -26.52 24.92
C PRO A 2 -22.37 -25.69 24.07
N THR A 3 -22.70 -25.56 22.80
CA THR A 3 -22.09 -24.60 21.90
C THR A 3 -22.46 -23.21 22.40
N GLY A 4 -21.50 -22.48 22.96
CA GLY A 4 -21.69 -21.06 23.24
C GLY A 4 -22.11 -20.30 21.96
N PRO A 5 -22.69 -19.11 22.07
CA PRO A 5 -23.15 -18.36 20.93
C PRO A 5 -22.02 -18.24 19.92
N GLU A 6 -22.31 -18.53 18.64
CA GLU A 6 -21.36 -18.37 17.56
C GLU A 6 -20.88 -16.91 17.56
N GLN A 7 -19.58 -16.74 17.72
CA GLN A 7 -18.98 -15.41 17.68
C GLN A 7 -18.80 -15.01 16.21
N ASP A 8 -19.69 -14.15 15.74
CA ASP A 8 -19.60 -13.57 14.41
C ASP A 8 -18.46 -12.55 14.31
N CYS A 9 -17.95 -12.37 13.10
CA CYS A 9 -17.02 -11.30 12.80
C CYS A 9 -17.69 -9.94 13.05
N THR A 10 -17.06 -9.10 13.84
CA THR A 10 -17.55 -7.76 14.14
C THR A 10 -16.51 -6.71 13.78
N PHE A 11 -16.98 -5.58 13.26
CA PHE A 11 -16.15 -4.43 12.97
C PHE A 11 -16.32 -3.39 14.08
N ASN A 12 -15.22 -2.74 14.45
CA ASN A 12 -15.23 -1.63 15.40
C ASN A 12 -15.77 -0.37 14.71
N VAL A 13 -17.08 -0.39 14.44
CA VAL A 13 -17.80 0.68 13.75
C VAL A 13 -18.47 1.55 14.80
N ASP A 14 -18.08 2.82 14.84
CA ASP A 14 -18.76 3.83 15.61
C ASP A 14 -19.87 4.44 14.74
N VAL A 15 -21.13 4.15 15.06
CA VAL A 15 -22.29 4.61 14.28
C VAL A 15 -22.43 6.13 14.20
N GLN A 16 -21.74 6.86 15.08
CA GLN A 16 -21.70 8.33 15.03
C GLN A 16 -20.67 8.88 14.05
N ARG A 17 -19.79 8.02 13.51
CA ARG A 17 -18.77 8.42 12.56
C ARG A 17 -19.21 8.23 11.12
N SER A 18 -18.74 9.10 10.23
CA SER A 18 -18.99 8.98 8.80
C SER A 18 -18.26 7.77 8.20
N ALA A 19 -18.72 7.29 7.04
CA ALA A 19 -18.01 6.27 6.26
C ALA A 19 -16.56 6.69 5.94
N TYR A 20 -16.31 7.98 5.76
CA TYR A 20 -14.97 8.54 5.55
C TYR A 20 -14.07 8.36 6.78
N ASP A 21 -14.58 8.61 7.98
CA ASP A 21 -13.82 8.42 9.22
C ASP A 21 -13.47 6.95 9.44
N HIS A 22 -14.39 6.03 9.12
CA HIS A 22 -14.13 4.59 9.15
C HIS A 22 -13.05 4.19 8.16
N PHE A 23 -13.11 4.70 6.94
CA PHE A 23 -12.07 4.48 5.93
C PHE A 23 -10.70 4.98 6.40
N LEU A 24 -10.62 6.18 6.97
CA LEU A 24 -9.38 6.71 7.52
C LEU A 24 -8.83 5.90 8.71
N ASN A 25 -9.71 5.31 9.53
CA ASN A 25 -9.30 4.46 10.65
C ASN A 25 -8.85 3.06 10.22
N ALA A 26 -9.43 2.52 9.14
CA ALA A 26 -9.04 1.24 8.57
C ALA A 26 -7.68 1.27 7.87
N LEU A 27 -7.20 2.46 7.51
CA LEU A 27 -5.92 2.66 6.83
C LEU A 27 -4.89 3.31 7.76
N PRO A 28 -3.59 3.14 7.53
CA PRO A 28 -2.53 3.75 8.33
C PRO A 28 -2.37 5.25 8.04
N VAL A 29 -3.47 6.01 8.06
CA VAL A 29 -3.47 7.41 7.63
C VAL A 29 -2.81 8.33 8.66
N ASN A 30 -3.09 8.10 9.95
CA ASN A 30 -2.62 8.98 11.02
C ASN A 30 -1.14 8.73 11.36
N GLY A 31 -0.33 9.77 11.27
CA GLY A 31 1.09 9.75 11.65
C GLY A 31 2.03 9.02 10.69
N TYR A 32 1.52 8.41 9.61
CA TYR A 32 2.32 7.61 8.67
C TYR A 32 2.99 8.44 7.57
N TRP A 33 2.27 9.41 7.02
CA TRP A 33 2.70 10.12 5.81
C TRP A 33 3.87 11.08 6.01
N THR A 34 3.98 11.69 7.18
CA THR A 34 5.10 12.59 7.49
C THR A 34 6.44 11.85 7.58
N PRO A 35 6.57 10.74 8.32
CA PRO A 35 7.77 9.91 8.29
C PRO A 35 8.09 9.38 6.89
N LEU A 36 7.09 8.91 6.14
CA LEU A 36 7.24 8.44 4.77
C LEU A 36 7.85 9.53 3.86
N ALA A 37 7.30 10.74 3.90
CA ALA A 37 7.80 11.87 3.11
C ALA A 37 9.26 12.22 3.46
N LYS A 38 9.61 12.20 4.75
CA LYS A 38 11.00 12.41 5.21
C LYS A 38 11.95 11.34 4.71
N GLN A 39 11.57 10.07 4.79
CA GLN A 39 12.41 8.96 4.33
C GLN A 39 12.56 8.95 2.82
N SER A 40 11.49 9.20 2.10
CA SER A 40 11.53 9.30 0.63
C SER A 40 12.40 10.47 0.16
N TRP A 41 12.33 11.62 0.83
CA TRP A 41 13.25 12.74 0.56
C TRP A 41 14.72 12.36 0.83
N LYS A 42 15.01 11.73 1.96
CA LYS A 42 16.37 11.26 2.30
C LYS A 42 16.89 10.27 1.24
N TYR A 43 16.05 9.34 0.83
CA TYR A 43 16.39 8.38 -0.23
C TYR A 43 16.65 9.08 -1.56
N SER A 44 15.82 10.04 -1.94
CA SER A 44 16.00 10.81 -3.17
C SER A 44 17.35 11.53 -3.22
N GLN A 45 17.79 12.11 -2.09
CA GLN A 45 19.10 12.75 -2.00
C GLN A 45 20.27 11.74 -2.11
N GLN A 46 20.11 10.54 -1.54
CA GLN A 46 21.09 9.47 -1.69
C GLN A 46 21.23 9.04 -3.15
N GLN A 47 20.10 8.93 -3.87
CA GLN A 47 20.10 8.55 -5.29
C GLN A 47 20.61 9.67 -6.21
N GLN A 48 20.32 10.93 -5.92
CA GLN A 48 20.84 12.06 -6.71
C GLN A 48 22.37 12.19 -6.70
N ARG A 49 23.01 11.81 -5.59
CA ARG A 49 24.47 11.77 -5.52
C ARG A 49 25.08 10.76 -6.50
N LEU A 50 24.28 9.80 -6.97
CA LEU A 50 24.67 8.74 -7.90
C LEU A 50 24.24 9.02 -9.35
N GLN A 51 23.42 10.04 -9.60
CA GLN A 51 22.84 10.34 -10.90
C GLN A 51 22.97 11.85 -11.20
N THR A 52 23.51 12.18 -12.37
CA THR A 52 23.49 13.52 -12.94
C THR A 52 22.10 13.80 -13.51
N GLY A 53 21.19 14.32 -12.72
CA GLY A 53 19.81 14.62 -13.13
C GLY A 53 19.32 15.97 -12.61
N ARG A 54 18.13 16.42 -13.09
CA ARG A 54 17.51 17.65 -12.60
C ARG A 54 17.29 17.58 -11.07
N PRO A 55 17.63 18.64 -10.32
CA PRO A 55 17.46 18.64 -8.87
C PRO A 55 15.99 18.48 -8.50
N LEU A 56 15.72 17.56 -7.60
CA LEU A 56 14.39 17.32 -7.07
C LEU A 56 13.96 18.48 -6.17
N LYS A 57 12.70 18.86 -6.25
CA LYS A 57 12.16 19.93 -5.42
C LYS A 57 11.67 19.37 -4.09
N ARG A 58 12.36 19.70 -2.98
CA ARG A 58 11.97 19.26 -1.63
C ARG A 58 10.51 19.56 -1.30
N LYS A 59 9.97 20.67 -1.83
CA LYS A 59 8.56 21.08 -1.60
C LYS A 59 7.53 20.04 -2.05
N TRP A 60 7.90 19.08 -2.88
CA TRP A 60 7.00 18.00 -3.31
C TRP A 60 6.89 16.88 -2.29
N PHE A 61 7.93 16.63 -1.47
CA PHE A 61 7.98 15.55 -0.49
C PHE A 61 7.25 15.93 0.80
N THR A 62 5.94 16.00 0.72
CA THR A 62 5.04 16.33 1.84
C THR A 62 4.05 15.21 2.11
N ALA A 63 3.55 15.13 3.34
CA ALA A 63 2.50 14.19 3.72
C ALA A 63 1.25 14.35 2.83
N ALA A 64 0.85 15.60 2.55
CA ALA A 64 -0.29 15.89 1.69
C ALA A 64 -0.13 15.35 0.28
N ASN A 65 1.05 15.49 -0.33
CA ASN A 65 1.28 14.98 -1.68
C ASN A 65 1.34 13.46 -1.72
N TYR A 66 1.86 12.78 -0.68
CA TYR A 66 1.78 11.31 -0.61
C TYR A 66 0.35 10.81 -0.40
N LEU A 67 -0.49 11.54 0.35
CA LEU A 67 -1.93 11.26 0.42
C LEU A 67 -2.60 11.39 -0.95
N ARG A 68 -2.26 12.43 -1.72
CA ARG A 68 -2.76 12.61 -3.09
C ARG A 68 -2.28 11.51 -4.03
N CYS A 69 -1.02 11.06 -3.91
CA CYS A 69 -0.54 9.90 -4.63
C CYS A 69 -1.34 8.64 -4.29
N PHE A 70 -1.63 8.43 -3.02
CA PHE A 70 -2.42 7.29 -2.56
C PHE A 70 -3.86 7.35 -3.09
N ALA A 71 -4.48 8.52 -3.05
CA ALA A 71 -5.81 8.74 -3.66
C ALA A 71 -5.79 8.44 -5.16
N SER A 72 -4.73 8.84 -5.89
CA SER A 72 -4.57 8.53 -7.32
C SER A 72 -4.42 7.02 -7.58
N ILE A 73 -3.74 6.28 -6.69
CA ILE A 73 -3.63 4.81 -6.78
C ILE A 73 -5.00 4.16 -6.59
N ILE A 74 -5.77 4.59 -5.58
CA ILE A 74 -7.13 4.09 -5.35
C ILE A 74 -8.01 4.40 -6.56
N MET A 75 -7.95 5.62 -7.07
CA MET A 75 -8.69 6.01 -8.28
C MET A 75 -8.33 5.13 -9.47
N GLY A 76 -7.04 4.83 -9.66
CA GLY A 76 -6.57 3.92 -10.71
C GLY A 76 -7.10 2.50 -10.59
N GLY A 77 -7.41 2.04 -9.37
CA GLY A 77 -8.06 0.75 -9.14
C GLY A 77 -9.58 0.77 -9.38
N LEU A 78 -10.21 1.95 -9.36
CA LEU A 78 -11.65 2.11 -9.56
C LEU A 78 -12.01 2.44 -11.02
N VAL A 79 -11.07 2.96 -11.80
CA VAL A 79 -11.28 3.35 -13.20
C VAL A 79 -10.38 2.54 -14.10
N GLU A 80 -10.93 2.13 -15.24
CA GLU A 80 -10.19 1.43 -16.29
C GLU A 80 -9.36 2.44 -17.08
N ALA A 81 -8.13 2.68 -16.65
CA ALA A 81 -7.14 3.48 -17.37
C ALA A 81 -6.02 2.57 -17.88
N ARG A 82 -5.58 2.76 -19.12
CA ARG A 82 -4.49 1.98 -19.73
C ARG A 82 -3.13 2.27 -19.11
N ASP A 83 -2.94 3.52 -18.73
CA ASP A 83 -1.69 4.02 -18.17
C ASP A 83 -1.92 5.26 -17.28
N ASN A 84 -0.84 5.75 -16.68
CA ASN A 84 -0.90 6.94 -15.84
C ASN A 84 -1.28 8.20 -16.63
N ALA A 85 -0.90 8.32 -17.90
CA ALA A 85 -1.21 9.50 -18.69
C ALA A 85 -2.73 9.62 -18.89
N GLU A 86 -3.40 8.50 -19.23
CA GLU A 86 -4.85 8.46 -19.35
C GLU A 86 -5.55 8.65 -17.99
N LEU A 87 -5.00 8.07 -16.90
CA LEU A 87 -5.55 8.22 -15.56
C LEU A 87 -5.54 9.69 -15.12
N PHE A 88 -4.44 10.40 -15.37
CA PHE A 88 -4.27 11.77 -14.92
C PHE A 88 -4.97 12.80 -15.80
N ALA A 89 -4.98 12.62 -17.11
CA ALA A 89 -5.66 13.53 -18.03
C ALA A 89 -7.18 13.41 -18.00
N GLY A 90 -7.70 12.26 -17.57
CA GLY A 90 -9.13 11.96 -17.73
C GLY A 90 -9.48 11.61 -19.17
N THR A 91 -10.74 11.28 -19.42
CA THR A 91 -11.23 10.94 -20.73
C THR A 91 -12.63 11.51 -20.98
N THR A 92 -12.88 11.86 -22.26
CA THR A 92 -14.22 12.22 -22.73
C THR A 92 -14.65 11.18 -23.77
N ARG A 93 -15.74 10.47 -23.52
CA ARG A 93 -16.37 9.57 -24.49
C ARG A 93 -17.79 10.05 -24.76
N GLY A 94 -17.99 10.70 -25.90
CA GLY A 94 -19.29 11.30 -26.24
C GLY A 94 -19.68 12.38 -25.24
N THR A 95 -20.84 12.20 -24.57
CA THR A 95 -21.33 13.12 -23.53
C THR A 95 -20.77 12.84 -22.14
N PHE A 96 -20.05 11.72 -21.95
CA PHE A 96 -19.46 11.36 -20.66
C PHE A 96 -18.07 11.90 -20.53
N HIS A 97 -17.87 12.75 -19.54
CA HIS A 97 -16.56 13.27 -19.13
C HIS A 97 -16.12 12.61 -17.82
N ARG A 98 -14.95 11.98 -17.83
CA ARG A 98 -14.31 11.46 -16.62
C ARG A 98 -13.22 12.43 -16.21
N THR A 99 -13.35 13.02 -15.03
CA THR A 99 -12.32 13.86 -14.42
C THR A 99 -11.04 13.05 -14.21
N GLY A 100 -9.91 13.59 -14.61
CA GLY A 100 -8.60 12.97 -14.41
C GLY A 100 -8.12 13.06 -12.96
N ALA A 101 -7.18 12.20 -12.59
CA ALA A 101 -6.59 12.22 -11.25
C ALA A 101 -5.84 13.52 -10.95
N GLU A 102 -5.36 14.25 -11.96
CA GLU A 102 -4.73 15.56 -11.77
C GLU A 102 -5.70 16.57 -11.18
N GLU A 103 -6.89 16.65 -11.70
CA GLU A 103 -7.95 17.54 -11.22
C GLU A 103 -8.57 17.01 -9.92
N PHE A 104 -8.90 15.73 -9.88
CA PHE A 104 -9.61 15.11 -8.75
C PHE A 104 -8.75 15.01 -7.50
N CYS A 105 -7.50 14.57 -7.62
CA CYS A 105 -6.58 14.38 -6.50
C CYS A 105 -5.71 15.61 -6.22
N GLY A 106 -5.69 16.59 -7.11
CA GLY A 106 -4.92 17.83 -6.96
C GLY A 106 -3.39 17.61 -7.01
N ILE A 107 -2.93 16.66 -7.83
CA ILE A 107 -1.50 16.38 -8.02
C ILE A 107 -1.21 16.11 -9.49
N SER A 108 -0.20 16.80 -10.06
CA SER A 108 0.18 16.57 -11.46
C SER A 108 0.91 15.25 -11.64
N ILE A 109 0.78 14.66 -12.84
CA ILE A 109 1.44 13.41 -13.20
C ILE A 109 2.96 13.47 -12.97
N ASN A 110 3.60 14.58 -13.30
CA ASN A 110 5.05 14.75 -13.11
C ASN A 110 5.45 14.67 -11.62
N VAL A 111 4.67 15.26 -10.73
CA VAL A 111 4.91 15.21 -9.29
C VAL A 111 4.64 13.80 -8.76
N TYR A 112 3.53 13.19 -9.18
CA TYR A 112 3.18 11.81 -8.84
C TYR A 112 4.31 10.83 -9.21
N GLU A 113 4.75 10.83 -10.47
CA GLU A 113 5.79 9.92 -10.93
C GLU A 113 7.12 10.09 -10.19
N GLN A 114 7.49 11.34 -9.88
CA GLN A 114 8.70 11.59 -9.10
C GLN A 114 8.58 11.11 -7.66
N LEU A 115 7.44 11.35 -7.01
CA LEU A 115 7.22 10.87 -5.65
C LEU A 115 7.18 9.33 -5.60
N MET A 116 6.54 8.69 -6.56
CA MET A 116 6.49 7.23 -6.66
C MET A 116 7.86 6.62 -6.97
N ARG A 117 8.66 7.26 -7.83
CA ARG A 117 10.03 6.82 -8.12
C ARG A 117 10.92 6.79 -6.89
N PHE A 118 10.75 7.75 -5.98
CA PHE A 118 11.56 7.87 -4.77
C PHE A 118 10.81 7.45 -3.51
N LEU A 119 9.66 6.79 -3.66
CA LEU A 119 8.92 6.23 -2.53
C LEU A 119 9.80 5.27 -1.74
N HIS A 120 10.03 5.57 -0.47
CA HIS A 120 10.89 4.77 0.37
C HIS A 120 10.43 4.78 1.83
N LEU A 121 10.29 3.59 2.40
CA LEU A 121 9.65 3.39 3.71
C LEU A 121 10.65 3.35 4.86
N VAL A 122 11.92 3.01 4.56
CA VAL A 122 12.95 2.72 5.57
C VAL A 122 14.27 3.41 5.27
N ASP A 123 15.12 3.57 6.27
CA ASP A 123 16.50 3.99 6.04
C ASP A 123 17.38 2.79 5.64
N ASN A 124 17.92 2.83 4.43
CA ASN A 124 18.80 1.77 3.90
C ASN A 124 20.04 1.51 4.76
N LYS A 125 20.45 2.45 5.62
CA LYS A 125 21.56 2.26 6.55
C LYS A 125 21.31 1.12 7.54
N HIS A 126 20.05 0.80 7.82
CA HIS A 126 19.67 -0.27 8.74
C HIS A 126 19.52 -1.64 8.03
N LYS A 127 19.66 -1.67 6.71
CA LYS A 127 19.59 -2.92 5.94
C LYS A 127 20.80 -3.79 6.26
N LYS A 128 20.55 -5.01 6.71
CA LYS A 128 21.60 -5.98 7.00
C LYS A 128 22.19 -6.58 5.72
N PRO A 129 23.48 -6.97 5.72
CA PRO A 129 24.11 -7.64 4.59
C PRO A 129 23.40 -8.96 4.24
N ILE A 130 23.45 -9.34 2.97
CA ILE A 130 22.77 -10.54 2.44
C ILE A 130 23.20 -11.85 3.13
N HIS A 131 24.45 -11.90 3.55
CA HIS A 131 25.02 -13.09 4.23
C HIS A 131 24.85 -13.08 5.75
N SER A 132 24.10 -12.10 6.30
CA SER A 132 23.80 -12.04 7.73
C SER A 132 22.58 -12.88 8.05
N ASP A 133 22.61 -13.61 9.17
CA ASP A 133 21.45 -14.34 9.71
C ASP A 133 20.25 -13.43 10.00
N GLN A 134 20.51 -12.13 10.12
CA GLN A 134 19.48 -11.09 10.33
C GLN A 134 19.02 -10.45 9.00
N PHE A 135 19.41 -11.00 7.86
CA PHE A 135 18.98 -10.46 6.57
C PHE A 135 17.49 -10.67 6.34
N ASP A 136 16.77 -9.58 6.17
CA ASP A 136 15.34 -9.60 5.86
C ASP A 136 15.11 -9.19 4.40
N LYS A 137 14.65 -10.12 3.58
CA LYS A 137 14.31 -9.88 2.16
C LYS A 137 13.23 -8.81 2.00
N CYS A 138 12.31 -8.74 2.96
CA CYS A 138 11.16 -7.85 2.96
C CYS A 138 11.39 -6.56 3.76
N PHE A 139 12.62 -6.28 4.20
CA PHE A 139 13.00 -5.13 5.03
C PHE A 139 12.34 -3.82 4.58
N VAL A 140 12.32 -3.56 3.26
CA VAL A 140 11.80 -2.30 2.70
C VAL A 140 10.29 -2.16 2.89
N VAL A 141 9.53 -3.24 2.78
CA VAL A 141 8.05 -3.23 2.83
C VAL A 141 7.48 -3.64 4.19
N ARG A 142 8.29 -4.27 5.03
CA ARG A 142 7.85 -4.77 6.34
C ARG A 142 7.16 -3.73 7.23
N PRO A 143 7.63 -2.46 7.34
CA PRO A 143 6.95 -1.47 8.16
C PRO A 143 5.54 -1.13 7.65
N LEU A 144 5.33 -1.15 6.33
CA LEU A 144 4.00 -0.95 5.74
C LEU A 144 3.07 -2.10 6.09
N ILE A 145 3.52 -3.35 5.86
CA ILE A 145 2.70 -4.54 6.14
C ILE A 145 2.35 -4.61 7.63
N LYS A 146 3.34 -4.39 8.51
CA LYS A 146 3.08 -4.33 9.95
C LYS A 146 2.03 -3.28 10.30
N ARG A 147 2.14 -2.10 9.71
CA ARG A 147 1.19 -1.01 9.97
C ARG A 147 -0.22 -1.33 9.46
N LEU A 148 -0.33 -1.94 8.28
CA LEU A 148 -1.61 -2.42 7.75
C LEU A 148 -2.22 -3.48 8.67
N GLN A 149 -1.42 -4.45 9.10
CA GLN A 149 -1.87 -5.49 10.04
C GLN A 149 -2.37 -4.89 11.35
N ASP A 150 -1.64 -3.95 11.95
CA ASP A 150 -2.06 -3.24 13.16
C ASP A 150 -3.39 -2.49 12.97
N CYS A 151 -3.64 -1.96 11.77
CA CYS A 151 -4.92 -1.33 11.44
C CYS A 151 -6.05 -2.36 11.31
N PHE A 152 -5.83 -3.45 10.61
CA PHE A 152 -6.83 -4.49 10.37
C PHE A 152 -7.27 -5.17 11.68
N ILE A 153 -6.32 -5.53 12.54
CA ILE A 153 -6.61 -6.14 13.84
C ILE A 153 -7.40 -5.18 14.74
N ARG A 154 -7.11 -3.88 14.69
CA ARG A 154 -7.87 -2.90 15.48
C ARG A 154 -9.27 -2.66 14.94
N TRP A 155 -9.47 -2.83 13.64
CA TRP A 155 -10.74 -2.55 13.00
C TRP A 155 -11.70 -3.73 12.99
N CYS A 156 -11.18 -4.95 12.99
CA CYS A 156 -11.96 -6.18 12.89
C CYS A 156 -11.66 -7.13 14.06
N ASN A 157 -12.70 -7.60 14.72
CA ASN A 157 -12.63 -8.77 15.60
C ASN A 157 -13.09 -9.98 14.77
N PRO A 158 -12.19 -10.90 14.38
CA PRO A 158 -12.55 -12.02 13.53
C PRO A 158 -13.53 -12.95 14.21
N GLY A 159 -14.42 -13.55 13.44
CA GLY A 159 -15.36 -14.55 13.90
C GLY A 159 -14.69 -15.89 14.20
N LYS A 160 -15.49 -16.88 14.56
CA LYS A 160 -15.05 -18.24 14.87
C LYS A 160 -14.46 -18.97 13.66
N ASN A 161 -15.01 -18.71 12.47
CA ASN A 161 -14.63 -19.42 11.24
C ASN A 161 -13.65 -18.59 10.43
N ASN A 162 -12.39 -19.03 10.41
CA ASN A 162 -11.33 -18.35 9.69
C ASN A 162 -10.69 -19.28 8.65
N ALA A 163 -10.40 -18.74 7.50
CA ALA A 163 -9.64 -19.40 6.45
C ALA A 163 -8.23 -18.79 6.37
N MET A 164 -7.23 -19.65 6.18
CA MET A 164 -5.86 -19.22 5.93
C MET A 164 -5.46 -19.67 4.53
N ASP A 165 -4.90 -18.75 3.75
CA ASP A 165 -4.44 -19.04 2.38
C ASP A 165 -3.20 -18.24 2.02
N GLU A 166 -2.53 -18.67 0.96
CA GLU A 166 -1.35 -18.03 0.40
C GLU A 166 -1.75 -17.08 -0.75
N GLY A 167 -1.48 -15.79 -0.55
CA GLY A 167 -1.63 -14.78 -1.58
C GLY A 167 -0.30 -14.42 -2.24
N GLY A 168 -0.37 -13.89 -3.45
CA GLY A 168 0.79 -13.41 -4.17
C GLY A 168 0.64 -11.96 -4.60
N ILE A 169 1.56 -11.09 -4.18
CA ILE A 169 1.65 -9.72 -4.67
C ILE A 169 2.67 -9.68 -5.80
N PRO A 170 2.27 -9.34 -7.06
CA PRO A 170 3.20 -9.26 -8.17
C PRO A 170 4.42 -8.40 -7.83
N SER A 171 5.63 -8.93 -8.00
CA SER A 171 6.85 -8.22 -7.63
C SER A 171 7.96 -8.41 -8.67
N ARG A 172 8.59 -7.29 -9.06
CA ARG A 172 9.81 -7.29 -9.88
C ARG A 172 11.08 -7.31 -9.03
N SER A 173 10.97 -7.21 -7.71
CA SER A 173 12.14 -7.23 -6.82
C SER A 173 12.84 -8.58 -6.85
N ARG A 174 14.13 -8.59 -7.20
CA ARG A 174 14.94 -9.82 -7.25
C ARG A 174 15.05 -10.53 -5.90
N TRP A 175 14.90 -9.81 -4.81
CA TRP A 175 15.10 -10.29 -3.44
C TRP A 175 13.83 -10.79 -2.77
N MET A 176 12.66 -10.20 -3.12
CA MET A 176 11.39 -10.49 -2.48
C MET A 176 10.52 -11.46 -3.26
N ARG A 177 10.85 -11.73 -4.53
CA ARG A 177 9.98 -12.53 -5.40
C ARG A 177 10.24 -14.03 -5.27
N THR A 178 9.16 -14.76 -5.25
CA THR A 178 9.11 -16.21 -5.48
C THR A 178 8.70 -16.45 -6.94
N PHE A 179 9.20 -17.51 -7.54
CA PHE A 179 8.81 -17.95 -8.88
C PHE A 179 7.88 -19.17 -8.78
N ASN A 180 6.71 -19.06 -9.40
CA ASN A 180 5.80 -20.20 -9.57
C ASN A 180 5.20 -20.16 -10.99
N PRO A 181 5.55 -21.12 -11.88
CA PRO A 181 5.09 -21.12 -13.26
C PRO A 181 3.59 -21.34 -13.41
N SER A 182 2.94 -21.94 -12.41
CA SER A 182 1.50 -22.26 -12.41
C SER A 182 0.62 -21.06 -12.05
N LYS A 183 1.20 -19.97 -11.53
CA LYS A 183 0.42 -18.77 -11.18
C LYS A 183 0.34 -17.81 -12.38
N PRO A 184 -0.77 -17.09 -12.57
CA PRO A 184 -0.88 -16.08 -13.63
C PRO A 184 0.26 -15.05 -13.61
N ASN A 185 0.61 -14.57 -12.41
CA ASN A 185 1.80 -13.76 -12.17
C ASN A 185 2.91 -14.68 -11.65
N LYS A 186 3.81 -15.10 -12.54
CA LYS A 186 4.87 -16.07 -12.22
C LYS A 186 5.88 -15.60 -11.17
N TYR A 187 6.04 -14.28 -11.04
CA TYR A 187 6.92 -13.65 -10.04
C TYR A 187 6.11 -12.81 -9.07
N PHE A 188 6.10 -13.19 -7.82
CA PHE A 188 5.32 -12.53 -6.77
C PHE A 188 6.02 -12.61 -5.42
N MET A 189 5.67 -11.68 -4.55
CA MET A 189 5.99 -11.75 -3.13
C MET A 189 4.88 -12.54 -2.45
N GLU A 190 5.26 -13.59 -1.73
CA GLU A 190 4.33 -14.48 -1.05
C GLU A 190 3.87 -13.89 0.28
N ILE A 191 2.57 -13.90 0.49
CA ILE A 191 1.95 -13.47 1.73
C ILE A 191 1.02 -14.58 2.24
N LEU A 192 0.99 -14.78 3.55
CA LEU A 192 -0.03 -15.57 4.21
C LEU A 192 -1.14 -14.62 4.68
N MET A 193 -2.37 -14.95 4.35
CA MET A 193 -3.55 -14.19 4.70
C MET A 193 -4.46 -15.00 5.61
N ALA A 194 -4.95 -14.40 6.69
CA ALA A 194 -6.04 -14.96 7.48
C ALA A 194 -7.29 -14.09 7.25
N CYS A 195 -8.33 -14.74 6.78
CA CYS A 195 -9.60 -14.11 6.43
C CYS A 195 -10.74 -14.71 7.22
N ASP A 196 -11.67 -13.89 7.65
CA ASP A 196 -12.94 -14.36 8.18
C ASP A 196 -13.77 -15.00 7.05
N SER A 197 -14.25 -16.22 7.27
CA SER A 197 -14.91 -17.02 6.23
C SER A 197 -16.27 -16.48 5.81
N VAL A 198 -16.93 -15.70 6.66
CA VAL A 198 -18.27 -15.14 6.42
C VAL A 198 -18.15 -13.80 5.68
N THR A 199 -17.40 -12.87 6.25
CA THR A 199 -17.25 -11.51 5.69
C THR A 199 -16.20 -11.43 4.59
N ARG A 200 -15.31 -12.45 4.49
CA ARG A 200 -14.13 -12.48 3.61
C ARG A 200 -13.12 -11.37 3.91
N PHE A 201 -13.24 -10.70 5.03
CA PHE A 201 -12.30 -9.66 5.43
C PHE A 201 -10.96 -10.29 5.83
N CYS A 202 -9.87 -9.82 5.21
CA CYS A 202 -8.52 -10.21 5.56
C CYS A 202 -8.06 -9.39 6.77
N TRP A 203 -8.02 -10.02 7.95
CA TRP A 203 -7.65 -9.36 9.20
C TRP A 203 -6.17 -9.54 9.56
N SER A 204 -5.46 -10.47 8.93
CA SER A 204 -4.02 -10.66 9.15
C SER A 204 -3.27 -10.91 7.85
N LEU A 205 -2.11 -10.28 7.73
CA LEU A 205 -1.17 -10.39 6.63
C LEU A 205 0.22 -10.69 7.17
N LEU A 206 0.84 -11.78 6.71
CA LEU A 206 2.21 -12.14 7.05
C LEU A 206 3.04 -12.29 5.78
N LEU A 207 4.19 -11.62 5.75
CA LEU A 207 5.18 -11.82 4.67
C LEU A 207 5.92 -13.13 4.91
N ARG A 208 5.88 -14.02 3.93
CA ARG A 208 6.70 -15.23 3.89
C ARG A 208 8.05 -14.93 3.24
N HIS A 209 9.16 -15.40 3.83
CA HIS A 209 10.51 -15.26 3.27
C HIS A 209 11.20 -16.58 3.04
#